data_ea7e998083b4cebeafc3f55cee3a162a
#
_entry.id   ea7e998083b4cebeafc3f55cee3a162a
#
_cell.length_a   1.000
_cell.length_b   1.000
_cell.length_c   1.000
_cell.angle_alpha   90.00
_cell.angle_beta   90.00
_cell.angle_gamma   90.00
#
_symmetry.space_group_name_H-M   'P 1'
#
loop_
_entity.id
_entity.type
_entity.pdbx_description
1 polymer ?
#
loop_
_entity_poly.entity_id
_entity_poly.type
_entity_poly.pdbx_seq_one_letter_code
_entity_poly.pdbx_strand_id
1 'polypeptide(L)'
;GLGDVYKRQIINSFTRLLNYIYKNMAQTINQRIDALRALLKREGIDAFIIPSTDPHLSEYVAPYWKSREWISGFTGSAGTAVITSDKAGLWTDSRYFLQAEQQLEGSGIDLYKEMLPETPSILDFLRENLTANSVVGIDGKVFSTTQAIALQEDLAKNDITVKSIADPMNEIWTDRPPMPEAPAFIHEMKYAGKSCPDKLAAIRREMKKSEADVLLVSALDEIAWTLNIRGNDVHCNPVVVSYLIINEQETHFFIQPEKVTEELSAYLEEAGVTIHAYGDTESFVTRIPDGSIMLDMGKTNYAVYSALPPSCRVLDERSPIALLKAVRNDREIAGIHAAMQRDGVALVKFLKWLEEAVSAGNETEISVDKKLHEFRAAQPLYMGESFDTIAGYKEHGAIVHYEATPATDVPLKPEGFLLLDSGAQYLDGTTDITRTIALGKLTEEEKTDYTLILKGHIDLAMAVFPEGTRGAQLDVLARMPIWQHHMNFLHGTGHGVGHFLNVHEGPQSIRMNENPVTLRPGMVTSNEPGVYKAGSHGIRTENLVLTVKDGEGMFGNYLKFETITLCPICKKGIIKEMLTAEETAWLDNYHQHVYETLSPSLNEGEREWLKEACSNLTTNH
;
A
#
# COMPACT_ATOMS: atom_id res chain seq x y z
N GLY A 1 -48.59 5.63 0.64
CA GLY A 1 -49.40 4.44 0.77
C GLY A 1 -48.73 3.37 1.63
N LEU A 2 -49.28 2.18 1.73
CA LEU A 2 -48.76 1.05 2.55
C LEU A 2 -47.27 0.68 2.27
N GLY A 3 -46.79 0.93 1.04
CA GLY A 3 -45.40 0.67 0.65
C GLY A 3 -44.36 1.55 1.36
N ASP A 4 -44.70 2.80 1.67
CA ASP A 4 -43.76 3.71 2.36
C ASP A 4 -43.65 3.43 3.86
N VAL A 5 -44.72 2.90 4.45
CA VAL A 5 -44.73 2.48 5.85
C VAL A 5 -43.85 1.22 6.03
N TYR A 6 -43.94 0.27 5.11
CA TYR A 6 -43.10 -0.94 5.12
C TYR A 6 -41.62 -0.62 4.89
N LYS A 7 -41.29 0.27 3.94
CA LYS A 7 -39.91 0.74 3.72
C LYS A 7 -39.33 1.42 4.97
N ARG A 8 -40.09 2.30 5.62
CA ARG A 8 -39.65 2.96 6.87
C ARG A 8 -39.48 1.96 8.03
N GLN A 9 -40.33 0.93 8.10
CA GLN A 9 -40.17 -0.12 9.13
C GLN A 9 -38.93 -0.98 8.89
N ILE A 10 -38.61 -1.31 7.64
CA ILE A 10 -37.40 -2.07 7.28
C ILE A 10 -36.15 -1.23 7.57
N ILE A 11 -36.11 0.03 7.15
CA ILE A 11 -35.00 0.95 7.43
C ILE A 11 -34.81 1.11 8.95
N ASN A 12 -35.87 1.34 9.71
CA ASN A 12 -35.76 1.46 11.16
C ASN A 12 -35.34 0.15 11.85
N SER A 13 -35.72 -0.99 11.32
CA SER A 13 -35.28 -2.31 11.86
C SER A 13 -33.80 -2.55 11.53
N PHE A 14 -33.36 -2.17 10.33
CA PHE A 14 -31.97 -2.29 9.90
C PHE A 14 -31.06 -1.32 10.70
N THR A 15 -31.49 -0.08 10.88
CA THR A 15 -30.79 0.90 11.71
C THR A 15 -30.69 0.44 13.18
N ARG A 16 -31.74 -0.18 13.71
CA ARG A 16 -31.70 -0.78 15.08
C ARG A 16 -30.77 -1.97 15.17
N LEU A 17 -30.70 -2.82 14.14
CA LEU A 17 -29.79 -3.96 14.08
C LEU A 17 -28.34 -3.49 13.96
N LEU A 18 -28.05 -2.51 13.11
CA LEU A 18 -26.74 -1.89 13.01
C LEU A 18 -26.32 -1.25 14.33
N ASN A 19 -27.20 -0.45 14.95
CA ASN A 19 -26.91 0.14 16.25
C ASN A 19 -26.73 -0.92 17.36
N TYR A 20 -27.42 -2.06 17.28
CA TYR A 20 -27.21 -3.18 18.19
C TYR A 20 -25.86 -3.87 17.97
N ILE A 21 -25.47 -4.09 16.71
CA ILE A 21 -24.17 -4.66 16.34
C ILE A 21 -23.04 -3.73 16.76
N TYR A 22 -23.12 -2.43 16.43
CA TYR A 22 -22.14 -1.42 16.83
C TYR A 22 -22.04 -1.28 18.37
N LYS A 23 -23.17 -1.30 19.05
CA LYS A 23 -23.19 -1.24 20.52
C LYS A 23 -22.56 -2.48 21.19
N ASN A 24 -22.74 -3.66 20.59
CA ASN A 24 -22.10 -4.89 21.07
C ASN A 24 -20.60 -4.92 20.75
N MET A 25 -20.16 -4.43 19.58
CA MET A 25 -18.74 -4.28 19.25
C MET A 25 -18.07 -3.29 20.19
N ALA A 26 -18.68 -2.13 20.46
CA ALA A 26 -18.17 -1.12 21.38
C ALA A 26 -18.02 -1.69 22.81
N GLN A 27 -18.96 -2.50 23.26
CA GLN A 27 -18.89 -3.19 24.56
C GLN A 27 -17.72 -4.18 24.61
N THR A 28 -17.47 -4.91 23.53
CA THR A 28 -16.32 -5.82 23.40
C THR A 28 -15.00 -5.05 23.41
N ILE A 29 -14.90 -3.93 22.70
CA ILE A 29 -13.72 -3.06 22.68
C ILE A 29 -13.40 -2.53 24.06
N ASN A 30 -14.39 -2.01 24.80
CA ASN A 30 -14.20 -1.55 26.17
C ASN A 30 -13.66 -2.67 27.08
N GLN A 31 -14.17 -3.89 26.95
CA GLN A 31 -13.66 -5.03 27.72
C GLN A 31 -12.19 -5.36 27.37
N ARG A 32 -11.80 -5.26 26.10
CA ARG A 32 -10.40 -5.45 25.67
C ARG A 32 -9.49 -4.36 26.25
N ILE A 33 -9.91 -3.11 26.21
CA ILE A 33 -9.19 -1.98 26.80
C ILE A 33 -9.03 -2.16 28.32
N ASP A 34 -10.07 -2.58 29.02
CA ASP A 34 -10.03 -2.82 30.46
C ASP A 34 -9.11 -3.99 30.83
N ALA A 35 -9.09 -5.06 30.02
CA ALA A 35 -8.15 -6.16 30.18
C ALA A 35 -6.70 -5.69 30.00
N LEU A 36 -6.43 -4.88 28.96
CA LEU A 36 -5.12 -4.29 28.74
C LEU A 36 -4.70 -3.39 29.91
N ARG A 37 -5.57 -2.50 30.38
CA ARG A 37 -5.31 -1.64 31.54
C ARG A 37 -4.97 -2.43 32.80
N ALA A 38 -5.68 -3.53 33.06
CA ALA A 38 -5.41 -4.39 34.19
C ALA A 38 -4.00 -5.02 34.11
N LEU A 39 -3.60 -5.47 32.92
CA LEU A 39 -2.27 -6.01 32.65
C LEU A 39 -1.20 -4.93 32.84
N LEU A 40 -1.37 -3.78 32.19
CA LEU A 40 -0.41 -2.67 32.24
C LEU A 40 -0.18 -2.20 33.70
N LYS A 41 -1.24 -2.10 34.48
CA LYS A 41 -1.14 -1.77 35.92
C LYS A 41 -0.33 -2.80 36.69
N ARG A 42 -0.47 -4.08 36.39
CA ARG A 42 0.32 -5.17 37.02
C ARG A 42 1.79 -5.04 36.68
N GLU A 43 2.11 -4.66 35.43
CA GLU A 43 3.49 -4.48 34.94
C GLU A 43 4.10 -3.10 35.28
N GLY A 44 3.35 -2.22 35.94
CA GLY A 44 3.80 -0.86 36.27
C GLY A 44 3.97 0.04 35.06
N ILE A 45 3.08 -0.10 34.07
CA ILE A 45 3.03 0.68 32.83
C ILE A 45 1.85 1.62 32.90
N ASP A 46 2.05 2.93 32.66
CA ASP A 46 1.03 3.97 32.73
C ASP A 46 0.34 4.23 31.39
N ALA A 47 1.04 3.98 30.27
CA ALA A 47 0.48 4.05 28.92
C ALA A 47 1.11 2.99 28.01
N PHE A 48 0.37 2.54 27.00
CA PHE A 48 0.88 1.60 26.00
C PHE A 48 0.52 2.06 24.59
N ILE A 49 1.48 1.97 23.66
CA ILE A 49 1.33 2.40 22.28
C ILE A 49 1.26 1.16 21.38
N ILE A 50 0.24 1.09 20.52
CA ILE A 50 -0.04 -0.04 19.64
C ILE A 50 -0.12 0.45 18.19
N PRO A 51 0.96 0.31 17.40
CA PRO A 51 0.96 0.70 15.99
C PRO A 51 0.29 -0.34 15.08
N SER A 52 0.11 0.00 13.81
CA SER A 52 -0.37 -0.90 12.75
C SER A 52 0.77 -1.60 12.01
N THR A 53 1.75 -2.13 12.72
CA THR A 53 2.96 -2.73 12.14
C THR A 53 3.19 -4.14 12.64
N ASP A 54 4.09 -4.84 11.96
CA ASP A 54 4.64 -6.14 12.33
C ASP A 54 6.15 -6.02 12.65
N PRO A 55 6.85 -7.12 12.98
CA PRO A 55 8.31 -7.09 13.24
C PRO A 55 9.16 -6.66 12.04
N HIS A 56 8.58 -6.55 10.87
CA HIS A 56 9.22 -6.16 9.62
C HIS A 56 8.82 -4.75 9.17
N LEU A 57 7.99 -4.06 9.97
CA LEU A 57 7.46 -2.72 9.71
C LEU A 57 6.74 -2.65 8.37
N SER A 58 6.03 -3.73 8.06
CA SER A 58 5.22 -3.85 6.86
C SER A 58 4.02 -2.89 6.90
N GLU A 59 3.58 -2.39 5.74
CA GLU A 59 2.37 -1.57 5.61
C GLU A 59 1.12 -2.42 5.84
N TYR A 60 1.07 -3.59 5.20
CA TYR A 60 0.03 -4.60 5.41
C TYR A 60 0.61 -5.74 6.24
N VAL A 61 -0.13 -6.18 7.23
CA VAL A 61 0.36 -7.15 8.22
C VAL A 61 -0.49 -8.43 8.19
N ALA A 62 0.15 -9.55 8.52
CA ALA A 62 -0.59 -10.79 8.70
C ALA A 62 -1.57 -10.69 9.89
N PRO A 63 -2.68 -11.46 9.88
CA PRO A 63 -3.72 -11.39 10.92
C PRO A 63 -3.20 -11.49 12.36
N TYR A 64 -2.11 -12.22 12.59
CA TYR A 64 -1.46 -12.33 13.89
C TYR A 64 -1.04 -10.98 14.47
N TRP A 65 -0.60 -10.01 13.65
CA TRP A 65 -0.13 -8.68 14.09
C TRP A 65 -1.19 -7.57 13.99
N LYS A 66 -2.46 -7.89 13.76
CA LYS A 66 -3.55 -6.90 13.73
C LYS A 66 -3.99 -6.43 15.13
N SER A 67 -3.02 -6.25 16.04
CA SER A 67 -3.25 -5.89 17.44
C SER A 67 -3.99 -4.55 17.59
N ARG A 68 -3.63 -3.52 16.78
CA ARG A 68 -4.29 -2.22 16.78
C ARG A 68 -5.75 -2.35 16.31
N GLU A 69 -6.00 -3.13 15.25
CA GLU A 69 -7.36 -3.41 14.76
C GLU A 69 -8.18 -4.13 15.84
N TRP A 70 -7.61 -5.16 16.46
CA TRP A 70 -8.30 -5.91 17.51
C TRP A 70 -8.66 -5.05 18.72
N ILE A 71 -7.73 -4.22 19.23
CA ILE A 71 -7.97 -3.41 20.44
C ILE A 71 -8.93 -2.25 20.20
N SER A 72 -8.98 -1.69 18.98
CA SER A 72 -9.75 -0.49 18.67
C SER A 72 -11.04 -0.74 17.88
N GLY A 73 -11.12 -1.86 17.15
CA GLY A 73 -12.19 -2.12 16.19
C GLY A 73 -12.08 -1.31 14.90
N PHE A 74 -11.06 -0.47 14.77
CA PHE A 74 -10.79 0.28 13.54
C PHE A 74 -10.03 -0.60 12.54
N THR A 75 -10.54 -0.78 11.33
CA THR A 75 -10.00 -1.72 10.32
C THR A 75 -9.10 -1.07 9.28
N GLY A 76 -9.00 0.26 9.22
CA GLY A 76 -8.09 0.94 8.29
C GLY A 76 -6.64 0.48 8.44
N SER A 77 -5.85 0.43 7.37
CA SER A 77 -4.49 -0.15 7.40
C SER A 77 -3.48 0.69 8.18
N ALA A 78 -3.70 1.99 8.33
CA ALA A 78 -2.79 2.89 9.02
C ALA A 78 -3.43 3.53 10.27
N GLY A 79 -2.74 3.48 11.39
CA GLY A 79 -3.14 4.12 12.64
C GLY A 79 -2.36 3.60 13.83
N THR A 80 -2.38 4.39 14.90
CA THR A 80 -1.73 4.05 16.18
C THR A 80 -2.70 4.27 17.32
N ALA A 81 -2.95 3.24 18.12
CA ALA A 81 -3.74 3.36 19.34
C ALA A 81 -2.83 3.67 20.53
N VAL A 82 -3.27 4.56 21.41
CA VAL A 82 -2.59 4.85 22.69
C VAL A 82 -3.60 4.67 23.82
N ILE A 83 -3.28 3.79 24.76
CA ILE A 83 -4.12 3.48 25.89
C ILE A 83 -3.42 3.91 27.18
N THR A 84 -4.03 4.80 27.94
CA THR A 84 -3.60 5.17 29.29
C THR A 84 -4.51 4.54 30.34
N SER A 85 -4.25 4.80 31.62
CA SER A 85 -5.08 4.31 32.73
C SER A 85 -6.56 4.72 32.61
N ASP A 86 -6.85 5.87 32.01
CA ASP A 86 -8.19 6.48 31.94
C ASP A 86 -8.61 6.95 30.54
N LYS A 87 -7.68 7.12 29.59
CA LYS A 87 -7.96 7.56 28.23
C LYS A 87 -7.57 6.50 27.19
N ALA A 88 -8.17 6.62 26.01
CA ALA A 88 -7.81 5.84 24.84
C ALA A 88 -7.94 6.74 23.60
N GLY A 89 -6.93 6.74 22.73
CA GLY A 89 -6.92 7.53 21.50
C GLY A 89 -6.46 6.70 20.31
N LEU A 90 -6.97 7.02 19.13
CA LEU A 90 -6.51 6.49 17.85
C LEU A 90 -6.08 7.64 16.93
N TRP A 91 -4.83 7.63 16.51
CA TRP A 91 -4.27 8.51 15.49
C TRP A 91 -4.31 7.82 14.15
N THR A 92 -4.84 8.49 13.12
CA THR A 92 -4.85 7.97 11.74
C THR A 92 -4.76 9.12 10.74
N ASP A 93 -4.36 8.82 9.50
CA ASP A 93 -4.19 9.81 8.44
C ASP A 93 -5.47 10.07 7.63
N SER A 94 -5.40 11.04 6.72
CA SER A 94 -6.56 11.55 5.97
C SER A 94 -7.29 10.53 5.11
N ARG A 95 -6.66 9.41 4.77
CA ARG A 95 -7.28 8.32 4.00
C ARG A 95 -8.43 7.66 4.77
N TYR A 96 -8.39 7.73 6.10
CA TYR A 96 -9.27 6.96 7.00
C TYR A 96 -10.14 7.81 7.93
N PHE A 97 -10.12 9.13 7.86
CA PHE A 97 -10.87 9.98 8.82
C PHE A 97 -12.35 9.63 8.92
N LEU A 98 -13.03 9.49 7.78
CA LEU A 98 -14.46 9.16 7.77
C LEU A 98 -14.75 7.76 8.28
N GLN A 99 -13.93 6.78 7.91
CA GLN A 99 -14.05 5.40 8.37
C GLN A 99 -13.84 5.31 9.89
N ALA A 100 -12.79 5.98 10.40
CA ALA A 100 -12.49 5.97 11.83
C ALA A 100 -13.59 6.64 12.65
N GLU A 101 -14.17 7.76 12.20
CA GLU A 101 -15.32 8.39 12.85
C GLU A 101 -16.48 7.40 13.05
N GLN A 102 -16.78 6.63 12.00
CA GLN A 102 -17.87 5.66 12.05
C GLN A 102 -17.55 4.44 12.94
N GLN A 103 -16.34 3.89 12.81
CA GLN A 103 -15.95 2.66 13.50
C GLN A 103 -15.65 2.85 14.99
N LEU A 104 -15.22 4.04 15.40
CA LEU A 104 -14.93 4.36 16.80
C LEU A 104 -16.16 4.87 17.56
N GLU A 105 -17.30 5.08 16.90
CA GLU A 105 -18.50 5.58 17.55
C GLU A 105 -18.92 4.68 18.73
N GLY A 106 -19.00 5.25 19.92
CA GLY A 106 -19.39 4.56 21.15
C GLY A 106 -18.32 3.62 21.75
N SER A 107 -17.12 3.54 21.18
CA SER A 107 -16.02 2.69 21.67
C SER A 107 -15.30 3.27 22.91
N GLY A 108 -15.47 4.57 23.20
CA GLY A 108 -14.69 5.28 24.22
C GLY A 108 -13.25 5.59 23.79
N ILE A 109 -12.93 5.44 22.50
CA ILE A 109 -11.64 5.81 21.90
C ILE A 109 -11.82 7.15 21.18
N ASP A 110 -11.02 8.15 21.54
CA ASP A 110 -11.00 9.45 20.87
C ASP A 110 -10.25 9.36 19.54
N LEU A 111 -10.83 9.95 18.47
CA LEU A 111 -10.18 10.03 17.16
C LEU A 111 -9.29 11.26 17.08
N TYR A 112 -8.03 11.06 16.73
CA TYR A 112 -7.03 12.08 16.44
C TYR A 112 -6.67 12.05 14.95
N LYS A 113 -7.06 13.11 14.21
CA LYS A 113 -6.83 13.25 12.75
C LYS A 113 -5.45 13.80 12.51
N GLU A 114 -4.50 12.96 12.14
CA GLU A 114 -3.11 13.37 11.90
C GLU A 114 -2.99 14.46 10.84
N MET A 115 -1.95 15.30 10.96
CA MET A 115 -1.65 16.41 10.06
C MET A 115 -2.62 17.61 10.13
N LEU A 116 -3.67 17.57 10.94
CA LEU A 116 -4.49 18.75 11.20
C LEU A 116 -3.84 19.60 12.30
N PRO A 117 -3.81 20.94 12.16
CA PRO A 117 -3.11 21.83 13.10
C PRO A 117 -3.60 21.73 14.55
N GLU A 118 -4.87 21.40 14.76
CA GLU A 118 -5.50 21.26 16.07
C GLU A 118 -5.29 19.88 16.71
N THR A 119 -4.75 18.91 16.00
CA THR A 119 -4.56 17.56 16.51
C THR A 119 -3.24 17.44 17.25
N PRO A 120 -3.22 17.12 18.57
CA PRO A 120 -2.00 16.86 19.29
C PRO A 120 -1.29 15.63 18.73
N SER A 121 0.03 15.69 18.66
CA SER A 121 0.83 14.50 18.38
C SER A 121 0.69 13.48 19.53
N ILE A 122 1.04 12.22 19.27
CA ILE A 122 1.09 11.18 20.32
C ILE A 122 2.01 11.62 21.47
N LEU A 123 3.12 12.29 21.17
CA LEU A 123 4.05 12.82 22.16
C LEU A 123 3.39 13.90 23.04
N ASP A 124 2.67 14.84 22.43
CA ASP A 124 1.98 15.91 23.17
C ASP A 124 0.86 15.32 24.03
N PHE A 125 0.09 14.39 23.48
CA PHE A 125 -0.93 13.67 24.24
C PHE A 125 -0.33 12.95 25.47
N LEU A 126 0.79 12.25 25.31
CA LEU A 126 1.46 11.57 26.43
C LEU A 126 1.97 12.56 27.47
N ARG A 127 2.58 13.68 27.05
CA ARG A 127 3.05 14.74 27.95
C ARG A 127 1.94 15.42 28.74
N GLU A 128 0.78 15.61 28.12
CA GLU A 128 -0.38 16.22 28.74
C GLU A 128 -1.10 15.31 29.75
N ASN A 129 -1.01 13.99 29.54
CA ASN A 129 -1.78 13.01 30.31
C ASN A 129 -0.95 12.15 31.27
N LEU A 130 0.37 12.27 31.24
CA LEU A 130 1.28 11.56 32.14
C LEU A 130 2.05 12.53 33.03
N THR A 131 2.49 12.05 34.16
CA THR A 131 3.33 12.81 35.11
C THR A 131 4.77 12.36 35.06
N ALA A 132 5.67 13.14 35.67
CA ALA A 132 7.06 12.72 35.88
C ALA A 132 7.12 11.35 36.57
N ASN A 133 8.08 10.51 36.15
CA ASN A 133 8.30 9.11 36.55
C ASN A 133 7.25 8.11 36.03
N SER A 134 6.33 8.54 35.14
CA SER A 134 5.46 7.59 34.41
C SER A 134 6.26 6.72 33.45
N VAL A 135 5.72 5.54 33.14
CA VAL A 135 6.31 4.56 32.24
C VAL A 135 5.39 4.34 31.05
N VAL A 136 5.91 4.57 29.85
CA VAL A 136 5.24 4.25 28.58
C VAL A 136 5.78 2.90 28.07
N GLY A 137 4.90 1.94 27.88
CA GLY A 137 5.22 0.64 27.30
C GLY A 137 5.11 0.64 25.78
N ILE A 138 6.02 -0.06 25.11
CA ILE A 138 5.95 -0.43 23.70
C ILE A 138 6.31 -1.90 23.54
N ASP A 139 5.82 -2.57 22.48
CA ASP A 139 6.44 -3.81 22.01
C ASP A 139 7.55 -3.44 21.02
N GLY A 140 8.81 -3.61 21.43
CA GLY A 140 9.96 -3.26 20.60
C GLY A 140 10.06 -4.06 19.29
N LYS A 141 9.30 -5.14 19.13
CA LYS A 141 9.25 -5.92 17.89
C LYS A 141 8.46 -5.23 16.79
N VAL A 142 7.49 -4.37 17.15
CA VAL A 142 6.62 -3.67 16.18
C VAL A 142 6.87 -2.16 16.12
N PHE A 143 7.99 -1.70 16.69
CA PHE A 143 8.47 -0.32 16.57
C PHE A 143 9.77 -0.29 15.78
N SER A 144 9.90 0.64 14.84
CA SER A 144 11.21 0.87 14.23
C SER A 144 12.20 1.39 15.26
N THR A 145 13.48 1.08 15.05
CA THR A 145 14.55 1.57 15.92
C THR A 145 14.54 3.10 16.02
N THR A 146 14.39 3.79 14.89
CA THR A 146 14.29 5.26 14.83
C THR A 146 13.14 5.79 15.67
N GLN A 147 11.95 5.20 15.55
CA GLN A 147 10.78 5.62 16.32
C GLN A 147 10.95 5.37 17.83
N ALA A 148 11.47 4.20 18.20
CA ALA A 148 11.67 3.85 19.62
C ALA A 148 12.68 4.76 20.30
N ILE A 149 13.82 5.04 19.64
CA ILE A 149 14.86 5.95 20.17
C ILE A 149 14.31 7.38 20.28
N ALA A 150 13.67 7.88 19.22
CA ALA A 150 13.09 9.23 19.26
C ALA A 150 12.04 9.38 20.38
N LEU A 151 11.19 8.38 20.56
CA LEU A 151 10.20 8.36 21.64
C LEU A 151 10.87 8.37 23.02
N GLN A 152 11.94 7.59 23.22
CA GLN A 152 12.71 7.55 24.45
C GLN A 152 13.36 8.92 24.76
N GLU A 153 14.04 9.51 23.77
CA GLU A 153 14.73 10.80 23.93
C GLU A 153 13.76 11.94 24.20
N ASP A 154 12.62 11.95 23.53
CA ASP A 154 11.64 13.02 23.67
C ASP A 154 10.86 12.95 24.98
N LEU A 155 10.46 11.77 25.45
CA LEU A 155 9.75 11.61 26.71
C LEU A 155 10.67 11.74 27.93
N ALA A 156 11.95 11.38 27.80
CA ALA A 156 12.95 11.60 28.87
C ALA A 156 13.09 13.08 29.27
N LYS A 157 12.81 14.03 28.36
CA LYS A 157 12.79 15.48 28.65
C LYS A 157 11.72 15.88 29.69
N ASN A 158 10.73 15.02 29.91
CA ASN A 158 9.65 15.20 30.88
C ASN A 158 9.72 14.18 32.03
N ASP A 159 10.87 13.55 32.25
CA ASP A 159 11.07 12.47 33.23
C ASP A 159 10.10 11.29 33.03
N ILE A 160 9.71 10.99 31.78
CA ILE A 160 8.89 9.84 31.42
C ILE A 160 9.80 8.78 30.77
N THR A 161 9.71 7.55 31.25
CA THR A 161 10.54 6.42 30.76
C THR A 161 9.78 5.61 29.71
N VAL A 162 10.44 5.24 28.61
CA VAL A 162 9.89 4.28 27.63
C VAL A 162 10.52 2.91 27.87
N LYS A 163 9.68 1.88 28.00
CA LYS A 163 10.10 0.51 28.28
C LYS A 163 9.58 -0.43 27.19
N SER A 164 10.49 -1.18 26.56
CA SER A 164 10.10 -2.30 25.70
C SER A 164 9.68 -3.48 26.57
N ILE A 165 8.47 -3.98 26.35
CA ILE A 165 7.90 -5.15 27.05
C ILE A 165 7.46 -6.18 26.02
N ALA A 166 7.22 -7.41 26.48
CA ALA A 166 6.59 -8.43 25.64
C ALA A 166 5.18 -8.01 25.23
N ASP A 167 4.76 -8.40 24.04
CA ASP A 167 3.45 -8.05 23.49
C ASP A 167 2.31 -8.47 24.45
N PRO A 168 1.55 -7.50 25.03
CA PRO A 168 0.44 -7.78 25.96
C PRO A 168 -0.68 -8.59 25.31
N MET A 169 -0.82 -8.53 23.99
CA MET A 169 -1.86 -9.25 23.25
C MET A 169 -1.72 -10.78 23.41
N ASN A 170 -0.51 -11.28 23.65
CA ASN A 170 -0.29 -12.70 23.90
C ASN A 170 -1.07 -13.22 25.12
N GLU A 171 -1.40 -12.37 26.08
CA GLU A 171 -2.15 -12.74 27.28
C GLU A 171 -3.66 -12.46 27.15
N ILE A 172 -4.02 -11.33 26.52
CA ILE A 172 -5.41 -10.84 26.53
C ILE A 172 -6.21 -11.20 25.27
N TRP A 173 -5.55 -11.46 24.14
CA TRP A 173 -6.20 -11.84 22.87
C TRP A 173 -6.26 -13.38 22.75
N THR A 174 -7.24 -13.99 23.39
CA THR A 174 -7.33 -15.45 23.54
C THR A 174 -7.65 -16.21 22.26
N ASP A 175 -8.27 -15.56 21.28
CA ASP A 175 -8.60 -16.07 19.95
C ASP A 175 -7.70 -15.47 18.85
N ARG A 176 -6.49 -15.05 19.20
CA ARG A 176 -5.51 -14.49 18.26
C ARG A 176 -5.24 -15.48 17.14
N PRO A 177 -5.31 -15.04 15.85
CA PRO A 177 -4.93 -15.87 14.72
C PRO A 177 -3.50 -16.42 14.91
N PRO A 178 -3.19 -17.63 14.42
CA PRO A 178 -1.84 -18.17 14.49
C PRO A 178 -0.88 -17.40 13.58
N MET A 179 0.41 -17.56 13.79
CA MET A 179 1.43 -17.14 12.85
C MET A 179 1.19 -17.80 11.49
N PRO A 180 1.49 -17.10 10.36
CA PRO A 180 1.34 -17.68 9.04
C PRO A 180 2.22 -18.94 8.87
N GLU A 181 1.67 -20.01 8.33
CA GLU A 181 2.36 -21.32 8.16
C GLU A 181 2.38 -21.80 6.70
N ALA A 182 1.80 -21.03 5.76
CA ALA A 182 1.75 -21.43 4.35
C ALA A 182 3.17 -21.62 3.78
N PRO A 183 3.41 -22.67 2.97
CA PRO A 183 4.71 -22.92 2.39
C PRO A 183 5.20 -21.75 1.52
N ALA A 184 6.47 -21.43 1.64
CA ALA A 184 7.15 -20.54 0.70
C ALA A 184 7.48 -21.30 -0.59
N PHE A 185 7.52 -20.58 -1.72
CA PHE A 185 7.80 -21.15 -3.02
C PHE A 185 8.82 -20.33 -3.82
N ILE A 186 9.46 -20.98 -4.79
CA ILE A 186 10.49 -20.38 -5.63
C ILE A 186 9.85 -19.51 -6.71
N HIS A 187 10.30 -18.26 -6.82
CA HIS A 187 9.99 -17.40 -7.95
C HIS A 187 10.98 -17.70 -9.08
N GLU A 188 10.50 -18.43 -10.07
CA GLU A 188 11.34 -19.02 -11.11
C GLU A 188 12.17 -17.98 -11.88
N MET A 189 13.36 -18.38 -12.29
CA MET A 189 14.34 -17.58 -13.03
C MET A 189 13.77 -16.97 -14.31
N LYS A 190 12.82 -17.65 -14.97
CA LYS A 190 12.15 -17.14 -16.18
C LYS A 190 11.33 -15.86 -15.93
N TYR A 191 10.95 -15.57 -14.69
CA TYR A 191 10.28 -14.34 -14.24
C TYR A 191 11.25 -13.37 -13.57
N ALA A 192 12.10 -13.88 -12.67
CA ALA A 192 13.04 -13.07 -11.88
C ALA A 192 14.19 -12.48 -12.71
N GLY A 193 14.59 -13.14 -13.79
CA GLY A 193 15.63 -12.68 -14.72
C GLY A 193 17.05 -12.66 -14.17
N LYS A 194 17.23 -12.85 -12.84
CA LYS A 194 18.52 -12.83 -12.15
C LYS A 194 18.53 -13.87 -11.02
N SER A 195 19.60 -14.66 -10.95
CA SER A 195 19.71 -15.71 -9.92
C SER A 195 19.93 -15.14 -8.52
N CYS A 196 19.59 -15.93 -7.50
CA CYS A 196 19.89 -15.59 -6.10
C CYS A 196 21.40 -15.35 -5.88
N PRO A 197 22.33 -16.22 -6.32
CA PRO A 197 23.77 -15.96 -6.20
C PRO A 197 24.23 -14.64 -6.87
N ASP A 198 23.68 -14.30 -8.06
CA ASP A 198 24.04 -13.04 -8.73
C ASP A 198 23.55 -11.81 -7.96
N LYS A 199 22.35 -11.90 -7.36
CA LYS A 199 21.81 -10.86 -6.51
C LYS A 199 22.64 -10.69 -5.25
N LEU A 200 22.99 -11.78 -4.56
CA LEU A 200 23.88 -11.76 -3.38
C LEU A 200 25.26 -11.17 -3.73
N ALA A 201 25.83 -11.52 -4.88
CA ALA A 201 27.09 -10.94 -5.34
C ALA A 201 26.97 -9.42 -5.59
N ALA A 202 25.83 -8.93 -6.13
CA ALA A 202 25.59 -7.52 -6.31
C ALA A 202 25.45 -6.79 -4.96
N ILE A 203 24.71 -7.37 -4.01
CA ILE A 203 24.54 -6.82 -2.66
C ILE A 203 25.89 -6.70 -1.94
N ARG A 204 26.71 -7.75 -1.96
CA ARG A 204 28.05 -7.73 -1.35
C ARG A 204 28.96 -6.67 -1.94
N ARG A 205 28.83 -6.36 -3.24
CA ARG A 205 29.57 -5.23 -3.85
C ARG A 205 29.14 -3.87 -3.29
N GLU A 206 27.84 -3.68 -3.04
CA GLU A 206 27.35 -2.45 -2.42
C GLU A 206 27.76 -2.36 -0.94
N MET A 207 27.65 -3.46 -0.18
CA MET A 207 28.14 -3.53 1.21
C MET A 207 29.62 -3.11 1.30
N LYS A 208 30.46 -3.59 0.39
CA LYS A 208 31.88 -3.23 0.36
C LYS A 208 32.12 -1.75 0.09
N LYS A 209 31.28 -1.10 -0.73
CA LYS A 209 31.37 0.37 -0.98
C LYS A 209 31.05 1.18 0.28
N SER A 210 30.12 0.70 1.10
CA SER A 210 29.74 1.32 2.38
C SER A 210 30.60 0.83 3.57
N GLU A 211 31.62 0.03 3.33
CA GLU A 211 32.46 -0.55 4.38
C GLU A 211 31.65 -1.33 5.44
N ALA A 212 30.62 -2.03 5.01
CA ALA A 212 29.76 -2.85 5.85
C ALA A 212 30.23 -4.31 5.84
N ASP A 213 30.53 -4.85 7.03
CA ASP A 213 30.90 -6.26 7.20
C ASP A 213 29.67 -7.18 7.18
N VAL A 214 28.54 -6.69 7.71
CA VAL A 214 27.26 -7.40 7.80
C VAL A 214 26.13 -6.49 7.33
N LEU A 215 25.18 -7.06 6.58
CA LEU A 215 23.89 -6.44 6.26
C LEU A 215 22.78 -7.23 6.95
N LEU A 216 21.98 -6.55 7.77
CA LEU A 216 20.77 -7.09 8.38
C LEU A 216 19.56 -6.55 7.61
N VAL A 217 18.74 -7.46 7.06
CA VAL A 217 17.55 -7.15 6.25
C VAL A 217 16.30 -7.61 6.96
N SER A 218 15.42 -6.68 7.26
CA SER A 218 14.11 -6.95 7.88
C SER A 218 12.95 -6.80 6.87
N ALA A 219 13.11 -6.04 5.80
CA ALA A 219 12.06 -5.79 4.83
C ALA A 219 11.73 -7.06 4.02
N LEU A 220 10.49 -7.52 4.12
CA LEU A 220 10.05 -8.81 3.55
C LEU A 220 10.15 -8.87 2.02
N ASP A 221 9.84 -7.77 1.35
CA ASP A 221 9.95 -7.62 -0.10
C ASP A 221 11.42 -7.68 -0.59
N GLU A 222 12.34 -7.10 0.17
CA GLU A 222 13.77 -7.16 -0.13
C GLU A 222 14.33 -8.59 0.03
N ILE A 223 13.91 -9.30 1.06
CA ILE A 223 14.27 -10.71 1.31
C ILE A 223 13.70 -11.58 0.18
N ALA A 224 12.41 -11.42 -0.12
CA ALA A 224 11.75 -12.18 -1.17
C ALA A 224 12.39 -11.96 -2.55
N TRP A 225 12.75 -10.71 -2.88
CA TRP A 225 13.47 -10.39 -4.12
C TRP A 225 14.87 -11.00 -4.14
N THR A 226 15.62 -10.87 -3.05
CA THR A 226 17.01 -11.36 -2.96
C THR A 226 17.11 -12.86 -3.17
N LEU A 227 16.25 -13.60 -2.47
CA LEU A 227 16.27 -15.07 -2.48
C LEU A 227 15.44 -15.67 -3.63
N ASN A 228 14.76 -14.88 -4.44
CA ASN A 228 13.79 -15.34 -5.43
C ASN A 228 12.74 -16.29 -4.81
N ILE A 229 12.17 -15.91 -3.71
CA ILE A 229 11.09 -16.65 -3.03
C ILE A 229 9.84 -15.79 -2.91
N ARG A 230 8.69 -16.45 -2.83
CA ARG A 230 7.41 -15.80 -2.55
C ARG A 230 6.65 -16.65 -1.54
N GLY A 231 5.61 -16.08 -0.95
CA GLY A 231 4.70 -16.76 -0.04
C GLY A 231 3.38 -16.02 0.08
N ASN A 232 2.52 -16.47 0.97
CA ASN A 232 1.18 -15.93 1.18
C ASN A 232 0.96 -15.53 2.64
N ASP A 233 2.00 -15.03 3.31
CA ASP A 233 1.92 -14.69 4.74
C ASP A 233 1.13 -13.41 5.00
N VAL A 234 1.18 -12.49 4.05
CA VAL A 234 0.49 -11.21 4.10
C VAL A 234 -0.53 -11.14 2.97
N HIS A 235 -1.74 -10.73 3.29
CA HIS A 235 -2.81 -10.58 2.30
C HIS A 235 -2.36 -9.65 1.16
N CYS A 236 -2.60 -10.04 -0.07
CA CYS A 236 -2.23 -9.35 -1.31
C CYS A 236 -0.72 -9.17 -1.56
N ASN A 237 0.14 -9.38 -0.57
CA ASN A 237 1.59 -9.24 -0.69
C ASN A 237 2.27 -10.63 -0.72
N PRO A 238 2.87 -11.05 -1.83
CA PRO A 238 3.45 -12.38 -1.96
C PRO A 238 4.81 -12.50 -1.27
N VAL A 239 4.85 -12.24 0.02
CA VAL A 239 6.06 -12.24 0.86
C VAL A 239 6.00 -13.33 1.92
N VAL A 240 7.16 -13.59 2.54
CA VAL A 240 7.34 -14.56 3.62
C VAL A 240 7.90 -13.85 4.83
N VAL A 241 7.27 -14.03 5.98
CA VAL A 241 7.75 -13.52 7.27
C VAL A 241 9.10 -14.17 7.59
N SER A 242 10.17 -13.37 7.55
CA SER A 242 11.54 -13.86 7.62
C SER A 242 12.54 -12.73 7.87
N TYR A 243 13.76 -13.08 8.27
CA TYR A 243 14.91 -12.18 8.30
C TYR A 243 16.05 -12.72 7.43
N LEU A 244 16.92 -11.82 6.98
CA LEU A 244 18.09 -12.18 6.20
C LEU A 244 19.30 -11.44 6.74
N ILE A 245 20.40 -12.17 6.99
CA ILE A 245 21.68 -11.61 7.40
C ILE A 245 22.74 -12.05 6.39
N ILE A 246 23.43 -11.09 5.80
CA ILE A 246 24.43 -11.31 4.76
C ILE A 246 25.77 -10.77 5.26
N ASN A 247 26.82 -11.57 5.20
CA ASN A 247 28.19 -11.12 5.34
C ASN A 247 28.99 -11.39 4.05
N GLU A 248 30.28 -11.16 4.07
CA GLU A 248 31.14 -11.34 2.88
C GLU A 248 31.08 -12.75 2.31
N GLN A 249 30.93 -13.78 3.13
CA GLN A 249 31.02 -15.19 2.74
C GLN A 249 29.71 -15.95 2.91
N GLU A 250 28.92 -15.64 3.93
CA GLU A 250 27.76 -16.39 4.36
C GLU A 250 26.47 -15.60 4.16
N THR A 251 25.37 -16.34 4.04
CA THR A 251 24.02 -15.80 3.99
C THR A 251 23.13 -16.64 4.90
N HIS A 252 22.52 -16.01 5.89
CA HIS A 252 21.69 -16.67 6.90
C HIS A 252 20.24 -16.22 6.75
N PHE A 253 19.34 -17.16 6.50
CA PHE A 253 17.91 -16.93 6.28
C PHE A 253 17.11 -17.51 7.44
N PHE A 254 16.29 -16.67 8.09
CA PHE A 254 15.49 -17.02 9.26
C PHE A 254 14.02 -17.09 8.88
N ILE A 255 13.45 -18.28 8.91
CA ILE A 255 12.09 -18.58 8.50
C ILE A 255 11.47 -19.62 9.43
N GLN A 256 10.15 -19.67 9.57
CA GLN A 256 9.49 -20.77 10.26
C GLN A 256 9.76 -22.09 9.52
N PRO A 257 10.22 -23.15 10.21
CA PRO A 257 10.59 -24.42 9.57
C PRO A 257 9.46 -25.05 8.77
N GLU A 258 8.21 -24.88 9.20
CA GLU A 258 7.00 -25.44 8.56
C GLU A 258 6.78 -24.92 7.14
N LYS A 259 7.37 -23.77 6.80
CA LYS A 259 7.26 -23.15 5.47
C LYS A 259 8.28 -23.67 4.47
N VAL A 260 9.30 -24.40 4.94
CA VAL A 260 10.41 -24.83 4.10
C VAL A 260 10.12 -26.21 3.53
N THR A 261 9.79 -26.26 2.25
CA THR A 261 9.66 -27.52 1.50
C THR A 261 11.03 -28.11 1.18
N GLU A 262 11.10 -29.41 0.86
CA GLU A 262 12.35 -30.05 0.41
C GLU A 262 12.93 -29.36 -0.83
N GLU A 263 12.08 -28.96 -1.78
CA GLU A 263 12.49 -28.25 -2.99
C GLU A 263 13.10 -26.88 -2.66
N LEU A 264 12.47 -26.11 -1.78
CA LEU A 264 12.97 -24.81 -1.34
C LEU A 264 14.30 -24.95 -0.57
N SER A 265 14.41 -25.96 0.31
CA SER A 265 15.64 -26.24 1.05
C SER A 265 16.81 -26.52 0.10
N ALA A 266 16.61 -27.41 -0.88
CA ALA A 266 17.62 -27.74 -1.87
C ALA A 266 18.03 -26.53 -2.73
N TYR A 267 17.06 -25.70 -3.15
CA TYR A 267 17.32 -24.47 -3.90
C TYR A 267 18.16 -23.46 -3.10
N LEU A 268 17.84 -23.24 -1.84
CA LEU A 268 18.56 -22.30 -0.98
C LEU A 268 19.98 -22.83 -0.64
N GLU A 269 20.12 -24.12 -0.39
CA GLU A 269 21.41 -24.76 -0.16
C GLU A 269 22.34 -24.63 -1.38
N GLU A 270 21.81 -24.87 -2.60
CA GLU A 270 22.56 -24.67 -3.86
C GLU A 270 22.97 -23.19 -4.04
N ALA A 271 22.14 -22.25 -3.59
CA ALA A 271 22.45 -20.82 -3.60
C ALA A 271 23.45 -20.39 -2.49
N GLY A 272 23.88 -21.27 -1.61
CA GLY A 272 24.77 -20.97 -0.49
C GLY A 272 24.09 -20.24 0.66
N VAL A 273 22.81 -20.48 0.89
CA VAL A 273 22.01 -19.88 1.95
C VAL A 273 21.76 -20.88 3.07
N THR A 274 22.14 -20.53 4.30
CA THR A 274 21.91 -21.35 5.49
C THR A 274 20.57 -20.97 6.11
N ILE A 275 19.71 -21.97 6.33
CA ILE A 275 18.37 -21.78 6.90
C ILE A 275 18.42 -21.95 8.42
N HIS A 276 17.74 -21.03 9.12
CA HIS A 276 17.56 -21.03 10.58
C HIS A 276 16.08 -20.89 10.93
N ALA A 277 15.70 -21.28 12.15
CA ALA A 277 14.35 -21.01 12.65
C ALA A 277 14.14 -19.50 12.86
N TYR A 278 12.98 -18.99 12.50
CA TYR A 278 12.62 -17.57 12.65
C TYR A 278 12.87 -17.03 14.07
N GLY A 279 12.52 -17.81 15.09
CA GLY A 279 12.73 -17.46 16.49
C GLY A 279 14.18 -17.34 16.94
N ASP A 280 15.13 -17.83 16.15
CA ASP A 280 16.56 -17.77 16.47
C ASP A 280 17.22 -16.45 16.10
N THR A 281 16.51 -15.54 15.41
CA THR A 281 17.05 -14.28 14.88
C THR A 281 17.72 -13.44 15.96
N GLU A 282 17.02 -13.13 17.05
CA GLU A 282 17.58 -12.30 18.14
C GLU A 282 18.79 -12.97 18.78
N SER A 283 18.72 -14.27 19.06
CA SER A 283 19.85 -15.02 19.63
C SER A 283 21.06 -15.13 18.69
N PHE A 284 20.83 -15.15 17.38
CA PHE A 284 21.89 -15.12 16.38
C PHE A 284 22.56 -13.74 16.33
N VAL A 285 21.75 -12.68 16.33
CA VAL A 285 22.22 -11.29 16.30
C VAL A 285 23.14 -10.98 17.47
N THR A 286 22.89 -11.50 18.69
CA THR A 286 23.78 -11.32 19.86
C THR A 286 25.20 -11.88 19.68
N ARG A 287 25.40 -12.75 18.68
CA ARG A 287 26.66 -13.44 18.40
C ARG A 287 27.38 -12.95 17.16
N ILE A 288 26.87 -11.88 16.52
CA ILE A 288 27.56 -11.26 15.38
C ILE A 288 28.92 -10.76 15.84
N PRO A 289 30.03 -11.09 15.14
CA PRO A 289 31.36 -10.62 15.48
C PRO A 289 31.49 -9.10 15.49
N ASP A 290 32.46 -8.58 16.21
CA ASP A 290 32.80 -7.14 16.15
C ASP A 290 33.03 -6.69 14.71
N GLY A 291 32.44 -5.58 14.33
CA GLY A 291 32.51 -5.05 12.96
C GLY A 291 31.42 -3.99 12.68
N SER A 292 31.29 -3.67 11.42
CA SER A 292 30.28 -2.73 10.94
C SER A 292 29.03 -3.48 10.46
N ILE A 293 27.87 -3.10 11.00
CA ILE A 293 26.57 -3.67 10.63
C ILE A 293 25.75 -2.59 9.94
N MET A 294 25.46 -2.81 8.68
CA MET A 294 24.52 -1.99 7.93
C MET A 294 23.09 -2.47 8.18
N LEU A 295 22.23 -1.57 8.54
CA LEU A 295 20.78 -1.75 8.65
C LEU A 295 20.07 -0.40 8.48
N ASP A 296 18.83 -0.44 8.02
CA ASP A 296 17.94 0.73 8.00
C ASP A 296 17.19 0.78 9.34
N MET A 297 17.53 1.73 10.20
CA MET A 297 16.88 1.89 11.51
C MET A 297 15.39 2.23 11.40
N GLY A 298 14.97 2.78 10.26
CA GLY A 298 13.55 3.01 9.95
C GLY A 298 12.80 1.74 9.56
N LYS A 299 13.51 0.66 9.19
CA LYS A 299 12.96 -0.63 8.74
C LYS A 299 13.35 -1.81 9.63
N THR A 300 14.24 -1.61 10.58
CA THR A 300 14.64 -2.61 11.56
C THR A 300 13.95 -2.35 12.89
N ASN A 301 13.31 -3.36 13.46
CA ASN A 301 12.62 -3.21 14.73
C ASN A 301 13.60 -3.06 15.91
N TYR A 302 13.12 -2.38 16.95
CA TYR A 302 13.91 -2.02 18.11
C TYR A 302 14.41 -3.23 18.92
N ALA A 303 13.66 -4.34 18.96
CA ALA A 303 14.06 -5.55 19.67
C ALA A 303 15.31 -6.19 19.02
N VAL A 304 15.32 -6.35 17.71
CA VAL A 304 16.47 -6.89 16.95
C VAL A 304 17.68 -5.94 17.05
N TYR A 305 17.47 -4.64 16.90
CA TYR A 305 18.53 -3.64 17.08
C TYR A 305 19.15 -3.69 18.47
N SER A 306 18.33 -3.77 19.52
CA SER A 306 18.78 -3.80 20.92
C SER A 306 19.53 -5.07 21.28
N ALA A 307 19.38 -6.14 20.49
CA ALA A 307 20.11 -7.39 20.66
C ALA A 307 21.53 -7.36 20.07
N LEU A 308 21.88 -6.33 19.28
CA LEU A 308 23.21 -6.19 18.70
C LEU A 308 24.29 -6.04 19.79
N PRO A 309 25.46 -6.66 19.62
CA PRO A 309 26.58 -6.44 20.54
C PRO A 309 26.97 -4.95 20.60
N PRO A 310 27.21 -4.39 21.79
CA PRO A 310 27.60 -2.97 21.94
C PRO A 310 28.92 -2.61 21.24
N SER A 311 29.75 -3.61 20.91
CA SER A 311 31.00 -3.44 20.15
C SER A 311 30.81 -3.27 18.66
N CYS A 312 29.60 -3.57 18.13
CA CYS A 312 29.31 -3.40 16.73
C CYS A 312 29.03 -1.91 16.37
N ARG A 313 29.63 -1.46 15.27
CA ARG A 313 29.35 -0.14 14.70
C ARG A 313 28.15 -0.23 13.77
N VAL A 314 27.02 0.35 14.15
CA VAL A 314 25.84 0.42 13.30
C VAL A 314 26.02 1.48 12.22
N LEU A 315 25.80 1.11 10.97
CA LEU A 315 25.68 1.98 9.81
C LEU A 315 24.19 2.11 9.50
N ASP A 316 23.58 3.23 9.92
CA ASP A 316 22.18 3.53 9.62
C ASP A 316 22.08 4.03 8.18
N GLU A 317 21.92 3.11 7.25
CA GLU A 317 21.80 3.38 5.83
C GLU A 317 20.64 2.58 5.24
N ARG A 318 19.97 3.17 4.23
CA ARG A 318 18.99 2.42 3.45
C ARG A 318 19.64 1.18 2.84
N SER A 319 18.95 0.06 2.94
CA SER A 319 19.41 -1.20 2.34
C SER A 319 19.73 -1.00 0.83
N PRO A 320 20.89 -1.47 0.35
CA PRO A 320 21.22 -1.41 -1.07
C PRO A 320 20.26 -2.25 -1.93
N ILE A 321 19.58 -3.21 -1.32
CA ILE A 321 18.60 -4.07 -2.01
C ILE A 321 17.43 -3.24 -2.53
N ALA A 322 16.96 -2.25 -1.77
CA ALA A 322 15.86 -1.39 -2.17
C ALA A 322 16.07 -0.79 -3.57
N LEU A 323 17.26 -0.26 -3.84
CA LEU A 323 17.59 0.34 -5.14
C LEU A 323 17.86 -0.71 -6.22
N LEU A 324 18.55 -1.81 -5.87
CA LEU A 324 18.82 -2.91 -6.80
C LEU A 324 17.52 -3.56 -7.30
N LYS A 325 16.51 -3.65 -6.44
CA LYS A 325 15.19 -4.19 -6.72
C LYS A 325 14.34 -3.22 -7.55
N ALA A 326 14.41 -1.92 -7.26
CA ALA A 326 13.60 -0.90 -7.94
C ALA A 326 13.97 -0.72 -9.42
N VAL A 327 15.25 -0.92 -9.77
CA VAL A 327 15.72 -0.86 -11.15
C VAL A 327 15.57 -2.23 -11.80
N ARG A 328 14.49 -2.40 -12.54
CA ARG A 328 14.12 -3.66 -13.20
C ARG A 328 15.14 -4.10 -14.24
N ASN A 329 15.41 -5.40 -14.29
CA ASN A 329 16.14 -6.00 -15.41
C ASN A 329 15.22 -6.21 -16.62
N ASP A 330 15.78 -6.52 -17.78
CA ASP A 330 15.03 -6.67 -19.06
C ASP A 330 13.93 -7.74 -18.97
N ARG A 331 14.12 -8.80 -18.16
CA ARG A 331 13.12 -9.85 -17.99
C ARG A 331 11.94 -9.36 -17.14
N GLU A 332 12.21 -8.64 -16.07
CA GLU A 332 11.19 -8.02 -15.23
C GLU A 332 10.41 -6.95 -16.01
N ILE A 333 11.08 -6.16 -16.86
CA ILE A 333 10.42 -5.18 -17.75
C ILE A 333 9.51 -5.89 -18.76
N ALA A 334 9.99 -6.94 -19.42
CA ALA A 334 9.15 -7.73 -20.32
C ALA A 334 7.97 -8.39 -19.60
N GLY A 335 8.17 -8.85 -18.36
CA GLY A 335 7.13 -9.42 -17.50
C GLY A 335 6.04 -8.41 -17.17
N ILE A 336 6.40 -7.21 -16.73
CA ILE A 336 5.40 -6.19 -16.35
C ILE A 336 4.57 -5.76 -17.58
N HIS A 337 5.16 -5.60 -18.75
CA HIS A 337 4.40 -5.33 -19.97
C HIS A 337 3.40 -6.45 -20.30
N ALA A 338 3.81 -7.72 -20.16
CA ALA A 338 2.91 -8.85 -20.37
C ALA A 338 1.81 -8.92 -19.31
N ALA A 339 2.10 -8.59 -18.05
CA ALA A 339 1.10 -8.49 -16.99
C ALA A 339 0.09 -7.37 -17.28
N MET A 340 0.55 -6.18 -17.71
CA MET A 340 -0.33 -5.07 -18.09
C MET A 340 -1.26 -5.43 -19.25
N GLN A 341 -0.77 -6.20 -20.23
CA GLN A 341 -1.61 -6.65 -21.33
C GLN A 341 -2.72 -7.62 -20.87
N ARG A 342 -2.39 -8.59 -20.00
CA ARG A 342 -3.39 -9.53 -19.44
C ARG A 342 -4.41 -8.80 -18.56
N ASP A 343 -3.94 -7.93 -17.68
CA ASP A 343 -4.81 -7.13 -16.83
C ASP A 343 -5.72 -6.20 -17.65
N GLY A 344 -5.17 -5.58 -18.69
CA GLY A 344 -5.94 -4.76 -19.63
C GLY A 344 -7.06 -5.54 -20.33
N VAL A 345 -6.80 -6.80 -20.73
CA VAL A 345 -7.84 -7.68 -21.29
C VAL A 345 -8.96 -7.94 -20.25
N ALA A 346 -8.61 -8.23 -19.01
CA ALA A 346 -9.58 -8.43 -17.94
C ALA A 346 -10.42 -7.15 -17.69
N LEU A 347 -9.77 -6.00 -17.64
CA LEU A 347 -10.43 -4.69 -17.44
C LEU A 347 -11.36 -4.33 -18.59
N VAL A 348 -10.98 -4.57 -19.84
CA VAL A 348 -11.87 -4.32 -21.01
C VAL A 348 -13.12 -5.19 -20.93
N LYS A 349 -12.99 -6.47 -20.60
CA LYS A 349 -14.15 -7.37 -20.41
C LYS A 349 -15.04 -6.90 -19.28
N PHE A 350 -14.44 -6.48 -18.18
CA PHE A 350 -15.15 -5.93 -17.04
C PHE A 350 -15.88 -4.63 -17.38
N LEU A 351 -15.23 -3.65 -18.01
CA LEU A 351 -15.84 -2.36 -18.34
C LEU A 351 -17.01 -2.52 -19.31
N LYS A 352 -16.88 -3.40 -20.31
CA LYS A 352 -17.99 -3.73 -21.22
C LYS A 352 -19.16 -4.35 -20.45
N TRP A 353 -18.89 -5.32 -19.59
CA TRP A 353 -19.91 -5.95 -18.74
C TRP A 353 -20.58 -4.93 -17.82
N LEU A 354 -19.81 -4.03 -17.19
CA LEU A 354 -20.30 -3.04 -16.22
C LEU A 354 -21.34 -2.09 -16.88
N GLU A 355 -21.09 -1.64 -18.10
CA GLU A 355 -22.00 -0.74 -18.83
C GLU A 355 -23.36 -1.39 -19.07
N GLU A 356 -23.39 -2.68 -19.40
CA GLU A 356 -24.61 -3.47 -19.57
C GLU A 356 -25.30 -3.76 -18.22
N ALA A 357 -24.53 -4.14 -17.21
CA ALA A 357 -25.02 -4.58 -15.92
C ALA A 357 -25.63 -3.44 -15.07
N VAL A 358 -25.02 -2.25 -15.09
CA VAL A 358 -25.56 -1.07 -14.39
C VAL A 358 -26.93 -0.67 -14.99
N SER A 359 -27.08 -0.79 -16.30
CA SER A 359 -28.35 -0.53 -16.97
C SER A 359 -29.46 -1.53 -16.56
N ALA A 360 -29.09 -2.76 -16.22
CA ALA A 360 -30.00 -3.77 -15.71
C ALA A 360 -30.40 -3.56 -14.23
N GLY A 361 -29.61 -2.80 -13.45
CA GLY A 361 -29.98 -2.30 -12.12
C GLY A 361 -29.84 -3.27 -10.95
N ASN A 362 -29.01 -4.31 -11.06
CA ASN A 362 -28.84 -5.35 -10.03
C ASN A 362 -27.45 -5.34 -9.35
N GLU A 363 -26.55 -4.43 -9.76
CA GLU A 363 -25.18 -4.44 -9.29
C GLU A 363 -24.96 -3.51 -8.10
N THR A 364 -24.02 -3.87 -7.24
CA THR A 364 -23.57 -3.13 -6.06
C THR A 364 -22.06 -2.97 -6.08
N GLU A 365 -21.49 -2.17 -5.17
CA GLU A 365 -20.05 -2.01 -5.02
C GLU A 365 -19.33 -3.36 -4.81
N ILE A 366 -19.88 -4.23 -3.93
CA ILE A 366 -19.33 -5.57 -3.68
C ILE A 366 -19.48 -6.48 -4.91
N SER A 367 -20.59 -6.39 -5.65
CA SER A 367 -20.80 -7.27 -6.80
C SER A 367 -19.87 -6.96 -7.96
N VAL A 368 -19.54 -5.68 -8.19
CA VAL A 368 -18.60 -5.28 -9.25
C VAL A 368 -17.17 -5.65 -8.91
N ASP A 369 -16.77 -5.56 -7.63
CA ASP A 369 -15.47 -6.07 -7.17
C ASP A 369 -15.34 -7.57 -7.45
N LYS A 370 -16.30 -8.38 -7.02
CA LYS A 370 -16.32 -9.83 -7.30
C LYS A 370 -16.24 -10.13 -8.80
N LYS A 371 -16.92 -9.34 -9.62
CA LYS A 371 -16.92 -9.54 -11.06
C LYS A 371 -15.57 -9.20 -11.70
N LEU A 372 -14.91 -8.16 -11.24
CA LEU A 372 -13.57 -7.83 -11.69
C LEU A 372 -12.57 -8.95 -11.34
N HIS A 373 -12.65 -9.44 -10.09
CA HIS A 373 -11.87 -10.61 -9.66
C HIS A 373 -12.06 -11.83 -10.58
N GLU A 374 -13.30 -12.15 -10.99
CA GLU A 374 -13.57 -13.26 -11.91
C GLU A 374 -12.84 -13.08 -13.26
N PHE A 375 -12.83 -11.87 -13.83
CA PHE A 375 -12.15 -11.60 -15.10
C PHE A 375 -10.63 -11.65 -14.96
N ARG A 376 -10.06 -11.19 -13.86
CA ARG A 376 -8.63 -11.28 -13.56
C ARG A 376 -8.19 -12.72 -13.29
N ALA A 377 -8.96 -13.47 -12.51
CA ALA A 377 -8.69 -14.87 -12.19
C ALA A 377 -8.69 -15.79 -13.43
N ALA A 378 -9.39 -15.39 -14.49
CA ALA A 378 -9.38 -16.10 -15.77
C ALA A 378 -8.11 -15.82 -16.60
N GLN A 379 -7.24 -14.89 -16.21
CA GLN A 379 -6.01 -14.58 -16.94
C GLN A 379 -4.87 -15.55 -16.58
N PRO A 380 -4.00 -15.89 -17.55
CA PRO A 380 -2.82 -16.69 -17.24
C PRO A 380 -1.89 -16.02 -16.22
N LEU A 381 -1.24 -16.81 -15.38
CA LEU A 381 -0.27 -16.40 -14.36
C LEU A 381 -0.86 -15.57 -13.21
N TYR A 382 -2.17 -15.43 -13.13
CA TYR A 382 -2.82 -14.75 -12.01
C TYR A 382 -2.59 -15.50 -10.70
N MET A 383 -2.25 -14.73 -9.64
CA MET A 383 -1.91 -15.25 -8.32
C MET A 383 -2.77 -14.67 -7.19
N GLY A 384 -3.57 -13.66 -7.48
CA GLY A 384 -4.42 -12.96 -6.51
C GLY A 384 -4.49 -11.46 -6.81
N GLU A 385 -5.21 -10.71 -5.97
CA GLU A 385 -5.22 -9.26 -6.03
C GLU A 385 -3.92 -8.68 -5.44
N SER A 386 -3.51 -7.50 -5.89
CA SER A 386 -2.35 -6.78 -5.33
C SER A 386 -2.72 -5.94 -4.10
N PHE A 387 -4.01 -5.63 -3.94
CA PHE A 387 -4.64 -5.01 -2.78
C PHE A 387 -6.16 -5.20 -2.86
N ASP A 388 -6.88 -4.96 -1.77
CA ASP A 388 -8.35 -5.06 -1.75
C ASP A 388 -8.95 -3.96 -2.62
N THR A 389 -9.83 -4.35 -3.55
CA THR A 389 -10.42 -3.44 -4.53
C THR A 389 -11.20 -2.31 -3.86
N ILE A 390 -10.94 -1.09 -4.25
CA ILE A 390 -11.72 0.09 -3.88
C ILE A 390 -12.78 0.32 -4.95
N ALA A 391 -14.04 0.05 -4.64
CA ALA A 391 -15.18 0.29 -5.53
C ALA A 391 -16.13 1.29 -4.87
N GLY A 392 -15.81 2.58 -4.97
CA GLY A 392 -16.55 3.66 -4.31
C GLY A 392 -17.53 4.37 -5.27
N TYR A 393 -18.83 4.17 -5.07
CA TYR A 393 -19.86 4.82 -5.84
C TYR A 393 -20.24 6.17 -5.23
N LYS A 394 -20.25 7.25 -6.05
CA LYS A 394 -20.60 8.63 -5.64
C LYS A 394 -19.81 9.07 -4.40
N GLU A 395 -20.53 9.35 -3.29
CA GLU A 395 -19.94 9.81 -2.02
C GLU A 395 -18.94 8.83 -1.41
N HIS A 396 -19.07 7.52 -1.62
CA HIS A 396 -18.10 6.53 -1.16
C HIS A 396 -16.75 6.68 -1.86
N GLY A 397 -16.72 7.14 -3.12
CA GLY A 397 -15.48 7.47 -3.81
C GLY A 397 -14.66 8.59 -3.15
N ALA A 398 -15.27 9.40 -2.26
CA ALA A 398 -14.56 10.41 -1.50
C ALA A 398 -13.74 9.84 -0.31
N ILE A 399 -13.94 8.57 0.02
CA ILE A 399 -13.13 7.84 1.00
C ILE A 399 -11.98 7.20 0.23
N VAL A 400 -10.77 7.71 0.39
CA VAL A 400 -9.60 7.40 -0.48
C VAL A 400 -9.30 5.90 -0.54
N HIS A 401 -9.38 5.20 0.60
CA HIS A 401 -9.22 3.75 0.73
C HIS A 401 -10.54 3.09 1.18
N TYR A 402 -11.62 3.35 0.42
CA TYR A 402 -12.92 2.78 0.72
C TYR A 402 -12.92 1.26 0.52
N GLU A 403 -13.45 0.55 1.49
CA GLU A 403 -13.72 -0.88 1.40
C GLU A 403 -15.22 -1.10 1.62
N ALA A 404 -15.90 -1.63 0.60
CA ALA A 404 -17.32 -1.93 0.69
C ALA A 404 -17.54 -3.17 1.59
N THR A 405 -18.38 -3.00 2.61
CA THR A 405 -18.80 -4.09 3.51
C THR A 405 -20.28 -4.39 3.29
N PRO A 406 -20.80 -5.54 3.73
CA PRO A 406 -22.24 -5.82 3.67
C PRO A 406 -23.13 -4.76 4.34
N ALA A 407 -22.56 -3.96 5.25
CA ALA A 407 -23.26 -2.87 5.94
C ALA A 407 -23.24 -1.56 5.16
N THR A 408 -22.22 -1.31 4.34
CA THR A 408 -22.02 -0.06 3.58
C THR A 408 -22.34 -0.21 2.10
N ASP A 409 -22.44 -1.43 1.58
CA ASP A 409 -22.69 -1.74 0.18
C ASP A 409 -23.94 -1.06 -0.37
N VAL A 410 -23.81 -0.37 -1.49
CA VAL A 410 -24.91 0.36 -2.14
C VAL A 410 -25.13 -0.09 -3.57
N PRO A 411 -26.40 -0.05 -4.06
CA PRO A 411 -26.71 -0.36 -5.45
C PRO A 411 -26.21 0.73 -6.40
N LEU A 412 -25.59 0.33 -7.49
CA LEU A 412 -25.16 1.21 -8.56
C LEU A 412 -26.36 1.65 -9.40
N LYS A 413 -26.36 2.90 -9.82
CA LYS A 413 -27.39 3.49 -10.68
C LYS A 413 -26.75 4.12 -11.92
N PRO A 414 -27.50 4.31 -13.05
CA PRO A 414 -26.99 4.94 -14.24
C PRO A 414 -26.86 6.48 -14.08
N GLU A 415 -26.12 6.91 -13.06
CA GLU A 415 -25.79 8.30 -12.74
C GLU A 415 -24.51 8.39 -11.90
N GLY A 416 -23.80 9.50 -11.96
CA GLY A 416 -22.61 9.75 -11.16
C GLY A 416 -21.41 8.90 -11.57
N PHE A 417 -20.37 8.92 -10.71
CA PHE A 417 -19.13 8.17 -10.89
C PHE A 417 -19.06 6.95 -9.99
N LEU A 418 -18.45 5.90 -10.50
CA LEU A 418 -17.82 4.82 -9.75
C LEU A 418 -16.30 5.03 -9.81
N LEU A 419 -15.67 5.28 -8.68
CA LEU A 419 -14.23 5.20 -8.55
C LEU A 419 -13.87 3.73 -8.31
N LEU A 420 -13.10 3.15 -9.23
CA LEU A 420 -12.64 1.77 -9.16
C LEU A 420 -11.12 1.75 -9.18
N ASP A 421 -10.53 1.41 -8.04
CA ASP A 421 -9.10 1.25 -7.85
C ASP A 421 -8.80 -0.21 -7.50
N SER A 422 -7.90 -0.84 -8.25
CA SER A 422 -7.69 -2.28 -8.18
C SER A 422 -6.38 -2.69 -8.84
N GLY A 423 -5.87 -3.83 -8.44
CA GLY A 423 -4.67 -4.39 -9.02
C GLY A 423 -4.58 -5.90 -8.86
N ALA A 424 -3.68 -6.53 -9.56
CA ALA A 424 -3.47 -7.96 -9.54
C ALA A 424 -2.01 -8.34 -9.39
N GLN A 425 -1.77 -9.48 -8.75
CA GLN A 425 -0.49 -10.17 -8.72
C GLN A 425 -0.46 -11.20 -9.85
N TYR A 426 0.50 -11.05 -10.75
CA TYR A 426 0.86 -12.07 -11.74
C TYR A 426 2.27 -12.56 -11.42
N LEU A 427 2.61 -13.80 -11.77
CA LEU A 427 3.97 -14.34 -11.55
C LEU A 427 5.09 -13.49 -12.17
N ASP A 428 4.76 -12.67 -13.16
CA ASP A 428 5.69 -11.81 -13.90
C ASP A 428 5.40 -10.31 -13.76
N GLY A 429 4.59 -9.89 -12.77
CA GLY A 429 4.36 -8.48 -12.49
C GLY A 429 3.23 -8.22 -11.52
N THR A 430 3.22 -7.02 -10.95
CA THR A 430 2.16 -6.50 -10.10
C THR A 430 1.48 -5.35 -10.83
N THR A 431 0.15 -5.32 -10.88
CA THR A 431 -0.61 -4.23 -11.49
C THR A 431 -1.30 -3.37 -10.45
N ASP A 432 -1.54 -2.12 -10.83
CA ASP A 432 -2.19 -1.09 -10.04
C ASP A 432 -2.85 -0.10 -11.00
N ILE A 433 -4.14 0.16 -10.82
CA ILE A 433 -4.89 1.05 -11.71
C ILE A 433 -6.12 1.61 -11.03
N THR A 434 -6.33 2.92 -11.16
CA THR A 434 -7.62 3.54 -10.87
C THR A 434 -8.28 4.05 -12.13
N ARG A 435 -9.57 3.75 -12.27
CA ARG A 435 -10.48 4.38 -13.24
C ARG A 435 -11.68 4.96 -12.52
N THR A 436 -11.98 6.23 -12.80
CA THR A 436 -13.25 6.85 -12.42
C THR A 436 -14.20 6.73 -13.61
N ILE A 437 -15.25 5.96 -13.44
CA ILE A 437 -16.15 5.50 -14.51
C ILE A 437 -17.49 6.20 -14.41
N ALA A 438 -17.89 6.94 -15.46
CA ALA A 438 -19.21 7.54 -15.53
C ALA A 438 -20.27 6.46 -15.79
N LEU A 439 -21.12 6.19 -14.81
CA LEU A 439 -22.20 5.21 -14.92
C LEU A 439 -23.42 5.77 -15.66
N GLY A 440 -23.51 7.08 -15.84
CA GLY A 440 -24.60 7.75 -16.54
C GLY A 440 -24.47 9.26 -16.50
N LYS A 441 -25.56 9.96 -16.15
CA LYS A 441 -25.57 11.42 -16.11
C LYS A 441 -24.63 11.96 -15.03
N LEU A 442 -23.81 12.94 -15.40
CA LEU A 442 -22.89 13.67 -14.53
C LEU A 442 -23.33 15.13 -14.38
N THR A 443 -22.98 15.72 -13.26
CA THR A 443 -23.05 17.17 -13.02
C THR A 443 -21.87 17.89 -13.69
N GLU A 444 -21.98 19.20 -13.89
CA GLU A 444 -20.88 20.00 -14.44
C GLU A 444 -19.68 20.07 -13.45
N GLU A 445 -19.95 19.99 -12.15
CA GLU A 445 -18.90 19.92 -11.14
C GLU A 445 -18.10 18.61 -11.24
N GLU A 446 -18.77 17.46 -11.31
CA GLU A 446 -18.13 16.16 -11.48
C GLU A 446 -17.27 16.12 -12.76
N LYS A 447 -17.75 16.65 -13.88
CA LYS A 447 -16.98 16.71 -15.13
C LYS A 447 -15.77 17.66 -15.02
N THR A 448 -15.95 18.81 -14.38
CA THR A 448 -14.87 19.77 -14.16
C THR A 448 -13.75 19.14 -13.33
N ASP A 449 -14.09 18.56 -12.20
CA ASP A 449 -13.13 17.89 -11.31
C ASP A 449 -12.43 16.71 -12.01
N TYR A 450 -13.20 15.90 -12.76
CA TYR A 450 -12.65 14.78 -13.54
C TYR A 450 -11.62 15.26 -14.57
N THR A 451 -11.96 16.33 -15.30
CA THR A 451 -11.07 16.86 -16.33
C THR A 451 -9.81 17.48 -15.73
N LEU A 452 -9.91 18.16 -14.58
CA LEU A 452 -8.76 18.73 -13.88
C LEU A 452 -7.78 17.64 -13.38
N ILE A 453 -8.31 16.54 -12.85
CA ILE A 453 -7.48 15.38 -12.44
C ILE A 453 -6.84 14.73 -13.65
N LEU A 454 -7.57 14.54 -14.73
CA LEU A 454 -7.02 13.99 -15.97
C LEU A 454 -5.89 14.87 -16.53
N LYS A 455 -6.03 16.21 -16.51
CA LYS A 455 -4.96 17.14 -16.93
C LYS A 455 -3.69 16.90 -16.10
N GLY A 456 -3.77 16.88 -14.78
CA GLY A 456 -2.62 16.62 -13.92
C GLY A 456 -1.97 15.26 -14.18
N HIS A 457 -2.78 14.23 -14.41
CA HIS A 457 -2.31 12.90 -14.80
C HIS A 457 -1.52 12.93 -16.14
N ILE A 458 -2.06 13.62 -17.15
CA ILE A 458 -1.42 13.73 -18.47
C ILE A 458 -0.15 14.58 -18.39
N ASP A 459 -0.18 15.72 -17.69
CA ASP A 459 0.96 16.62 -17.56
C ASP A 459 2.17 15.91 -16.94
N LEU A 460 1.94 15.08 -15.92
CA LEU A 460 2.98 14.25 -15.32
C LEU A 460 3.44 13.14 -16.29
N ALA A 461 2.51 12.47 -16.99
CA ALA A 461 2.85 11.40 -17.93
C ALA A 461 3.68 11.89 -19.12
N MET A 462 3.49 13.13 -19.56
CA MET A 462 4.25 13.76 -20.65
C MET A 462 5.63 14.30 -20.21
N ALA A 463 5.96 14.26 -18.92
CA ALA A 463 7.17 14.88 -18.42
C ALA A 463 8.45 14.30 -19.06
N VAL A 464 9.31 15.19 -19.55
CA VAL A 464 10.70 14.92 -19.91
C VAL A 464 11.59 15.68 -18.93
N PHE A 465 12.52 14.99 -18.30
CA PHE A 465 13.30 15.56 -17.20
C PHE A 465 14.77 15.09 -17.21
N PRO A 466 15.70 15.91 -16.67
CA PRO A 466 17.10 15.53 -16.59
C PRO A 466 17.33 14.29 -15.73
N GLU A 467 18.31 13.46 -16.08
CA GLU A 467 18.80 12.41 -15.19
C GLU A 467 19.24 13.02 -13.85
N GLY A 468 18.92 12.36 -12.74
CA GLY A 468 19.13 12.87 -11.39
C GLY A 468 17.92 13.60 -10.79
N THR A 469 16.81 13.71 -11.52
CA THR A 469 15.55 14.29 -11.01
C THR A 469 14.93 13.39 -9.95
N ARG A 470 14.42 14.00 -8.88
CA ARG A 470 13.65 13.34 -7.81
C ARG A 470 12.14 13.50 -8.05
N GLY A 471 11.35 12.55 -7.55
CA GLY A 471 9.91 12.61 -7.73
C GLY A 471 9.23 13.85 -7.14
N ALA A 472 9.75 14.41 -6.03
CA ALA A 472 9.24 15.65 -5.45
C ALA A 472 9.30 16.85 -6.42
N GLN A 473 10.24 16.86 -7.37
CA GLN A 473 10.37 17.91 -8.38
C GLN A 473 9.30 17.79 -9.48
N LEU A 474 8.71 16.61 -9.67
CA LEU A 474 7.69 16.33 -10.69
C LEU A 474 6.26 16.33 -10.14
N ASP A 475 6.07 16.17 -8.83
CA ASP A 475 4.77 16.08 -8.17
C ASP A 475 3.86 17.29 -8.49
N VAL A 476 4.44 18.47 -8.60
CA VAL A 476 3.71 19.70 -8.92
C VAL A 476 2.99 19.65 -10.27
N LEU A 477 3.51 18.90 -11.24
CA LEU A 477 2.86 18.76 -12.57
C LEU A 477 1.46 18.17 -12.44
N ALA A 478 1.30 17.16 -11.59
CA ALA A 478 0.01 16.55 -11.34
C ALA A 478 -0.93 17.42 -10.49
N ARG A 479 -0.39 18.30 -9.62
CA ARG A 479 -1.19 19.13 -8.72
C ARG A 479 -1.57 20.49 -9.29
N MET A 480 -0.78 21.03 -10.19
CA MET A 480 -0.96 22.39 -10.69
C MET A 480 -2.37 22.68 -11.23
N PRO A 481 -3.01 21.79 -12.03
CA PRO A 481 -4.36 22.04 -12.51
C PRO A 481 -5.40 22.22 -11.39
N ILE A 482 -5.33 21.42 -10.33
CA ILE A 482 -6.29 21.52 -9.22
C ILE A 482 -5.94 22.66 -8.24
N TRP A 483 -4.68 22.97 -8.03
CA TRP A 483 -4.28 24.11 -7.18
C TRP A 483 -4.79 25.43 -7.71
N GLN A 484 -4.85 25.61 -9.04
CA GLN A 484 -5.43 26.79 -9.67
C GLN A 484 -6.94 26.96 -9.35
N HIS A 485 -7.60 25.85 -8.90
CA HIS A 485 -8.97 25.83 -8.45
C HIS A 485 -9.13 25.69 -6.93
N HIS A 486 -8.06 25.99 -6.17
CA HIS A 486 -8.03 25.92 -4.70
C HIS A 486 -8.36 24.52 -4.13
N MET A 487 -8.03 23.46 -4.87
CA MET A 487 -8.19 22.07 -4.47
C MET A 487 -6.84 21.39 -4.27
N ASN A 488 -6.80 20.32 -3.50
CA ASN A 488 -5.60 19.52 -3.27
C ASN A 488 -6.00 18.08 -2.90
N PHE A 489 -5.05 17.15 -3.04
CA PHE A 489 -5.12 15.82 -2.42
C PHE A 489 -3.94 15.63 -1.47
N LEU A 490 -4.14 14.84 -0.42
CA LEU A 490 -3.17 14.73 0.69
C LEU A 490 -2.32 13.46 0.64
N HIS A 491 -2.62 12.53 -0.28
CA HIS A 491 -1.76 11.38 -0.54
C HIS A 491 -0.63 11.70 -1.53
N GLY A 492 0.30 10.78 -1.75
CA GLY A 492 1.34 10.91 -2.78
C GLY A 492 0.74 10.86 -4.18
N THR A 493 1.39 11.49 -5.15
CA THR A 493 0.99 11.38 -6.56
C THR A 493 1.41 10.06 -7.18
N GLY A 494 2.41 9.39 -6.58
CA GLY A 494 2.86 8.09 -7.05
C GLY A 494 3.87 7.43 -6.11
N HIS A 495 3.89 6.12 -6.15
CA HIS A 495 4.78 5.24 -5.41
C HIS A 495 5.44 4.23 -6.35
N GLY A 496 6.54 3.62 -5.92
CA GLY A 496 7.09 2.47 -6.62
C GLY A 496 6.18 1.24 -6.50
N VAL A 497 6.29 0.32 -7.44
CA VAL A 497 5.50 -0.92 -7.49
C VAL A 497 6.44 -2.11 -7.58
N GLY A 498 6.13 -3.17 -6.88
CA GLY A 498 6.90 -4.41 -6.86
C GLY A 498 6.81 -5.23 -8.17
N HIS A 499 7.60 -6.30 -8.24
CA HIS A 499 7.53 -7.28 -9.32
C HIS A 499 7.09 -8.64 -8.75
N PHE A 500 5.79 -8.91 -8.79
CA PHE A 500 5.16 -9.95 -8.01
C PHE A 500 5.59 -9.83 -6.53
N LEU A 501 5.42 -8.60 -6.00
CA LEU A 501 5.73 -8.19 -4.64
C LEU A 501 4.72 -7.11 -4.20
N ASN A 502 5.09 -6.26 -3.24
CA ASN A 502 4.17 -5.27 -2.70
C ASN A 502 3.73 -4.25 -3.77
N VAL A 503 2.45 -3.92 -3.81
CA VAL A 503 1.94 -2.87 -4.68
C VAL A 503 2.58 -1.52 -4.32
N HIS A 504 2.68 -1.21 -3.03
CA HIS A 504 3.41 -0.05 -2.54
C HIS A 504 4.85 -0.43 -2.20
N GLU A 505 5.80 -0.03 -3.02
CA GLU A 505 7.19 -0.43 -2.87
C GLU A 505 8.15 0.72 -3.19
N GLY A 506 8.99 1.07 -2.22
CA GLY A 506 10.06 2.05 -2.42
C GLY A 506 11.25 1.52 -3.23
N PRO A 507 12.30 2.33 -3.38
CA PRO A 507 12.60 3.56 -2.63
C PRO A 507 12.12 4.85 -3.28
N GLN A 508 11.73 4.85 -4.56
CA GLN A 508 11.26 6.03 -5.29
C GLN A 508 9.79 6.34 -4.97
N SER A 509 9.44 7.61 -5.07
CA SER A 509 8.06 8.09 -4.99
C SER A 509 7.92 9.44 -5.68
N ILE A 510 6.71 9.78 -6.11
CA ILE A 510 6.34 11.12 -6.60
C ILE A 510 5.37 11.71 -5.57
N ARG A 511 5.81 12.68 -4.77
CA ARG A 511 5.02 13.28 -3.70
C ARG A 511 5.59 14.63 -3.27
N MET A 512 4.80 15.43 -2.56
CA MET A 512 5.24 16.76 -2.08
C MET A 512 6.45 16.69 -1.14
N ASN A 513 6.51 15.68 -0.29
CA ASN A 513 7.60 15.50 0.65
C ASN A 513 8.89 15.11 -0.09
N GLU A 514 10.01 15.69 0.34
CA GLU A 514 11.32 15.33 -0.20
C GLU A 514 11.66 13.85 -0.02
N ASN A 515 12.13 13.25 -1.10
CA ASN A 515 12.71 11.92 -1.14
C ASN A 515 14.03 12.02 -1.94
N PRO A 516 15.18 11.73 -1.34
CA PRO A 516 16.48 11.90 -1.99
C PRO A 516 16.72 10.92 -3.16
N VAL A 517 15.85 9.94 -3.34
CA VAL A 517 15.98 8.95 -4.41
C VAL A 517 15.66 9.59 -5.75
N THR A 518 16.62 9.53 -6.67
CA THR A 518 16.43 9.96 -8.05
C THR A 518 15.74 8.88 -8.87
N LEU A 519 14.89 9.30 -9.80
CA LEU A 519 14.28 8.39 -10.77
C LEU A 519 15.35 7.86 -11.73
N ARG A 520 15.30 6.55 -12.03
CA ARG A 520 16.25 5.88 -12.91
C ARG A 520 15.52 5.03 -13.96
N PRO A 521 16.10 4.86 -15.15
CA PRO A 521 15.56 3.94 -16.14
C PRO A 521 15.35 2.54 -15.53
N GLY A 522 14.19 1.94 -15.80
CA GLY A 522 13.78 0.65 -15.23
C GLY A 522 12.93 0.74 -13.95
N MET A 523 12.74 1.94 -13.37
CA MET A 523 11.83 2.13 -12.24
C MET A 523 10.38 2.21 -12.72
N VAL A 524 9.50 1.46 -12.06
CA VAL A 524 8.04 1.53 -12.24
C VAL A 524 7.45 2.36 -11.10
N THR A 525 6.59 3.32 -11.43
CA THR A 525 5.98 4.23 -10.46
C THR A 525 4.51 4.47 -10.83
N SER A 526 3.61 4.61 -9.86
CA SER A 526 2.24 5.05 -10.12
C SER A 526 2.19 6.54 -10.46
N ASN A 527 1.13 6.94 -11.16
CA ASN A 527 0.75 8.32 -11.46
C ASN A 527 -0.76 8.41 -11.21
N GLU A 528 -1.14 8.86 -10.00
CA GLU A 528 -2.49 8.70 -9.43
C GLU A 528 -3.06 9.98 -8.76
N PRO A 529 -3.06 11.13 -9.41
CA PRO A 529 -3.70 12.32 -8.84
C PRO A 529 -5.18 12.09 -8.60
N GLY A 530 -5.75 12.75 -7.58
CA GLY A 530 -7.15 12.61 -7.22
C GLY A 530 -7.77 13.88 -6.63
N VAL A 531 -9.08 13.87 -6.44
CA VAL A 531 -9.85 14.85 -5.67
C VAL A 531 -10.99 14.15 -4.95
N TYR A 532 -11.24 14.52 -3.70
CA TYR A 532 -12.16 13.83 -2.81
C TYR A 532 -13.04 14.84 -2.09
N LYS A 533 -14.34 14.88 -2.45
CA LYS A 533 -15.34 15.81 -1.88
C LYS A 533 -16.31 15.02 -1.03
N ALA A 534 -16.12 15.07 0.29
CA ALA A 534 -16.96 14.36 1.26
C ALA A 534 -18.45 14.60 1.03
N GLY A 535 -19.26 13.54 1.01
CA GLY A 535 -20.69 13.60 0.77
C GLY A 535 -21.10 13.90 -0.69
N SER A 536 -20.14 13.89 -1.63
CA SER A 536 -20.38 14.17 -3.05
C SER A 536 -19.75 13.10 -3.96
N HIS A 537 -18.46 13.19 -4.23
CA HIS A 537 -17.76 12.27 -5.13
C HIS A 537 -16.26 12.22 -4.85
N GLY A 538 -15.63 11.13 -5.28
CA GLY A 538 -14.17 11.01 -5.39
C GLY A 538 -13.79 10.69 -6.84
N ILE A 539 -12.65 11.24 -7.24
CA ILE A 539 -12.08 11.04 -8.57
C ILE A 539 -10.60 10.76 -8.42
N ARG A 540 -10.13 9.68 -9.02
CA ARG A 540 -8.71 9.34 -9.19
C ARG A 540 -8.52 8.78 -10.59
N THR A 541 -7.46 9.19 -11.27
CA THR A 541 -7.03 8.61 -12.54
C THR A 541 -5.61 8.11 -12.35
N GLU A 542 -5.39 6.82 -12.59
CA GLU A 542 -4.13 6.19 -12.34
C GLU A 542 -3.66 5.30 -13.48
N ASN A 543 -2.39 5.43 -13.81
CA ASN A 543 -1.62 4.50 -14.60
C ASN A 543 -0.26 4.23 -13.94
N LEU A 544 0.32 3.09 -14.18
CA LEU A 544 1.73 2.86 -13.93
C LEU A 544 2.57 3.39 -15.09
N VAL A 545 3.70 4.00 -14.73
CA VAL A 545 4.67 4.52 -15.68
C VAL A 545 6.05 3.89 -15.44
N LEU A 546 6.73 3.54 -16.51
CA LEU A 546 8.12 3.08 -16.52
C LEU A 546 9.03 4.26 -16.85
N THR A 547 10.01 4.55 -16.02
CA THR A 547 11.04 5.53 -16.34
C THR A 547 11.97 4.95 -17.40
N VAL A 548 12.13 5.65 -18.52
CA VAL A 548 12.97 5.26 -19.65
C VAL A 548 13.90 6.40 -20.08
N LYS A 549 14.96 6.08 -20.83
CA LYS A 549 15.82 7.10 -21.43
C LYS A 549 15.06 7.78 -22.57
N ASP A 550 15.15 9.12 -22.64
CA ASP A 550 14.62 9.91 -23.75
C ASP A 550 15.70 10.25 -24.76
N GLY A 551 16.82 10.80 -24.31
CA GLY A 551 17.94 11.18 -25.18
C GLY A 551 19.03 11.91 -24.43
N GLU A 552 19.98 12.48 -25.20
CA GLU A 552 21.08 13.28 -24.71
C GLU A 552 20.93 14.71 -25.24
N GLY A 553 21.05 15.69 -24.35
CA GLY A 553 20.99 17.11 -24.66
C GLY A 553 22.29 17.85 -24.30
N MET A 554 22.32 19.15 -24.52
CA MET A 554 23.46 20.00 -24.16
C MET A 554 23.82 19.93 -22.66
N PHE A 555 22.86 19.65 -21.81
CA PHE A 555 23.01 19.63 -20.36
C PHE A 555 23.00 18.21 -19.75
N GLY A 556 23.25 17.18 -20.56
CA GLY A 556 23.31 15.77 -20.13
C GLY A 556 22.17 14.91 -20.63
N ASN A 557 21.98 13.78 -19.96
CA ASN A 557 20.95 12.80 -20.31
C ASN A 557 19.57 13.24 -19.82
N TYR A 558 18.54 12.87 -20.58
CA TYR A 558 17.14 13.09 -20.24
C TYR A 558 16.39 11.78 -20.16
N LEU A 559 15.42 11.77 -19.27
CA LEU A 559 14.50 10.67 -19.01
C LEU A 559 13.08 11.11 -19.31
N LYS A 560 12.20 10.14 -19.54
CA LYS A 560 10.75 10.34 -19.66
C LYS A 560 10.00 9.16 -19.05
N PHE A 561 8.69 9.28 -19.00
CA PHE A 561 7.79 8.21 -18.63
C PHE A 561 7.22 7.50 -19.87
N GLU A 562 7.21 6.19 -19.83
CA GLU A 562 6.41 5.32 -20.70
C GLU A 562 5.21 4.84 -19.88
N THR A 563 3.99 5.17 -20.30
CA THR A 563 2.77 4.67 -19.67
C THR A 563 2.56 3.21 -20.03
N ILE A 564 2.61 2.32 -19.04
CA ILE A 564 2.54 0.87 -19.26
C ILE A 564 1.17 0.26 -18.95
N THR A 565 0.32 0.93 -18.19
CA THR A 565 -1.06 0.50 -17.94
C THR A 565 -1.89 0.58 -19.22
N LEU A 566 -2.64 -0.47 -19.52
CA LEU A 566 -3.43 -0.61 -20.75
C LEU A 566 -4.92 -0.72 -20.41
N CYS A 567 -5.61 0.41 -20.31
CA CYS A 567 -7.06 0.48 -20.07
C CYS A 567 -7.62 1.81 -20.57
N PRO A 568 -8.73 1.86 -21.29
CA PRO A 568 -9.28 3.14 -21.73
C PRO A 568 -9.66 4.06 -20.57
N ILE A 569 -9.43 5.35 -20.75
CA ILE A 569 -9.87 6.42 -19.84
C ILE A 569 -11.28 6.81 -20.24
N CYS A 570 -12.19 6.96 -19.26
CA CYS A 570 -13.60 7.26 -19.51
C CYS A 570 -13.78 8.65 -20.14
N LYS A 571 -14.23 8.71 -21.40
CA LYS A 571 -14.43 9.98 -22.12
C LYS A 571 -15.67 10.75 -21.67
N LYS A 572 -16.67 10.08 -21.09
CA LYS A 572 -17.97 10.69 -20.71
C LYS A 572 -17.84 11.79 -19.65
N GLY A 573 -16.75 11.75 -18.85
CA GLY A 573 -16.43 12.77 -17.83
C GLY A 573 -15.64 13.97 -18.34
N ILE A 574 -15.15 13.97 -19.58
CA ILE A 574 -14.20 14.96 -20.08
C ILE A 574 -14.95 16.20 -20.65
N ILE A 575 -14.55 17.37 -20.17
CA ILE A 575 -14.85 18.66 -20.81
C ILE A 575 -13.70 18.96 -21.76
N LYS A 576 -13.91 18.70 -23.05
CA LYS A 576 -12.87 18.78 -24.08
C LYS A 576 -12.21 20.16 -24.16
N GLU A 577 -12.97 21.21 -23.98
CA GLU A 577 -12.53 22.60 -24.05
C GLU A 577 -11.54 22.98 -22.94
N MET A 578 -11.45 22.17 -21.89
CA MET A 578 -10.47 22.35 -20.81
C MET A 578 -9.11 21.73 -21.13
N LEU A 579 -9.02 20.81 -22.10
CA LEU A 579 -7.78 20.17 -22.51
C LEU A 579 -7.06 21.03 -23.54
N THR A 580 -5.73 21.09 -23.46
CA THR A 580 -4.88 21.62 -24.51
C THR A 580 -4.82 20.68 -25.72
N ALA A 581 -4.25 21.15 -26.82
CA ALA A 581 -4.04 20.31 -28.00
C ALA A 581 -3.06 19.16 -27.72
N GLU A 582 -2.02 19.41 -26.92
CA GLU A 582 -1.02 18.43 -26.53
C GLU A 582 -1.63 17.35 -25.61
N GLU A 583 -2.43 17.75 -24.61
CA GLU A 583 -3.13 16.83 -23.71
C GLU A 583 -4.14 15.95 -24.49
N THR A 584 -4.87 16.54 -25.44
CA THR A 584 -5.78 15.81 -26.32
C THR A 584 -5.03 14.80 -27.19
N ALA A 585 -3.92 15.23 -27.79
CA ALA A 585 -3.09 14.35 -28.61
C ALA A 585 -2.47 13.20 -27.80
N TRP A 586 -2.04 13.46 -26.56
CA TRP A 586 -1.56 12.41 -25.67
C TRP A 586 -2.66 11.37 -25.39
N LEU A 587 -3.86 11.81 -25.06
CA LEU A 587 -4.99 10.92 -24.76
C LEU A 587 -5.39 10.07 -25.99
N ASP A 588 -5.47 10.67 -27.15
CA ASP A 588 -5.80 9.98 -28.39
C ASP A 588 -4.72 8.94 -28.75
N ASN A 589 -3.43 9.27 -28.60
CA ASN A 589 -2.32 8.36 -28.83
C ASN A 589 -2.32 7.22 -27.79
N TYR A 590 -2.58 7.51 -26.52
CA TYR A 590 -2.71 6.50 -25.48
C TYR A 590 -3.85 5.52 -25.79
N HIS A 591 -5.03 6.02 -26.16
CA HIS A 591 -6.17 5.19 -26.54
C HIS A 591 -5.87 4.34 -27.78
N GLN A 592 -5.18 4.88 -28.78
CA GLN A 592 -4.75 4.13 -29.97
C GLN A 592 -3.83 2.97 -29.57
N HIS A 593 -2.84 3.23 -28.72
CA HIS A 593 -1.93 2.21 -28.20
C HIS A 593 -2.67 1.11 -27.40
N VAL A 594 -3.60 1.48 -26.54
CA VAL A 594 -4.46 0.53 -25.80
C VAL A 594 -5.23 -0.36 -26.77
N TYR A 595 -5.88 0.23 -27.78
CA TYR A 595 -6.64 -0.53 -28.77
C TYR A 595 -5.77 -1.48 -29.57
N GLU A 596 -4.64 -1.02 -30.11
CA GLU A 596 -3.73 -1.84 -30.91
C GLU A 596 -3.17 -3.02 -30.12
N THR A 597 -2.83 -2.80 -28.85
CA THR A 597 -2.21 -3.83 -28.00
C THR A 597 -3.23 -4.87 -27.52
N LEU A 598 -4.44 -4.46 -27.14
CA LEU A 598 -5.41 -5.37 -26.52
C LEU A 598 -6.34 -6.06 -27.53
N SER A 599 -6.65 -5.41 -28.65
CA SER A 599 -7.63 -5.92 -29.62
C SER A 599 -7.34 -7.34 -30.16
N PRO A 600 -6.07 -7.79 -30.34
CA PRO A 600 -5.80 -9.15 -30.79
C PRO A 600 -6.23 -10.24 -29.79
N SER A 601 -6.35 -9.91 -28.50
CA SER A 601 -6.70 -10.85 -27.42
C SER A 601 -8.20 -10.82 -27.05
N LEU A 602 -9.01 -10.05 -27.77
CA LEU A 602 -10.44 -9.83 -27.49
C LEU A 602 -11.33 -10.50 -28.56
N ASN A 603 -12.54 -10.90 -28.17
CA ASN A 603 -13.56 -11.33 -29.11
C ASN A 603 -14.12 -10.13 -29.92
N GLU A 604 -14.96 -10.39 -30.94
CA GLU A 604 -15.48 -9.36 -31.83
C GLU A 604 -16.26 -8.26 -31.06
N GLY A 605 -17.18 -8.64 -30.19
CA GLY A 605 -17.99 -7.67 -29.42
C GLY A 605 -17.16 -6.87 -28.40
N GLU A 606 -16.16 -7.48 -27.77
CA GLU A 606 -15.23 -6.79 -26.87
C GLU A 606 -14.34 -5.81 -27.64
N ARG A 607 -13.90 -6.20 -28.85
CA ARG A 607 -13.08 -5.38 -29.74
C ARG A 607 -13.83 -4.17 -30.28
N GLU A 608 -15.09 -4.34 -30.66
CA GLU A 608 -15.96 -3.22 -31.09
C GLU A 608 -16.19 -2.25 -29.95
N TRP A 609 -16.49 -2.76 -28.76
CA TRP A 609 -16.63 -1.92 -27.57
C TRP A 609 -15.33 -1.14 -27.27
N LEU A 610 -14.16 -1.81 -27.29
CA LEU A 610 -12.87 -1.16 -27.07
C LEU A 610 -12.56 -0.10 -28.13
N LYS A 611 -12.92 -0.36 -29.39
CA LYS A 611 -12.76 0.61 -30.49
C LYS A 611 -13.56 1.88 -30.24
N GLU A 612 -14.78 1.76 -29.75
CA GLU A 612 -15.62 2.90 -29.36
C GLU A 612 -15.02 3.64 -28.15
N ALA A 613 -14.66 2.90 -27.11
CA ALA A 613 -14.04 3.47 -25.90
C ALA A 613 -12.75 4.24 -26.22
N CYS A 614 -11.93 3.73 -27.14
CA CYS A 614 -10.67 4.32 -27.58
C CYS A 614 -10.78 5.27 -28.79
N SER A 615 -11.99 5.58 -29.29
CA SER A 615 -12.14 6.53 -30.41
C SER A 615 -11.66 7.93 -30.01
N ASN A 616 -11.09 8.67 -30.97
CA ASN A 616 -10.53 9.99 -30.73
C ASN A 616 -11.56 10.94 -30.10
N LEU A 617 -11.09 11.77 -29.18
CA LEU A 617 -11.92 12.79 -28.53
C LEU A 617 -12.44 13.84 -29.53
N THR A 618 -11.78 13.98 -30.68
CA THR A 618 -12.14 14.91 -31.76
C THR A 618 -13.26 14.43 -32.66
N THR A 619 -13.52 13.12 -32.72
CA THR A 619 -14.62 12.52 -33.49
C THR A 619 -15.90 12.49 -32.66
N ASN A 620 -16.53 13.65 -32.44
CA ASN A 620 -17.88 13.70 -31.87
C ASN A 620 -18.91 13.33 -32.95
N HIS A 621 -19.68 12.31 -32.67
CA HIS A 621 -20.95 12.05 -33.33
C HIS A 621 -22.11 12.67 -32.56
#